data_dc4fdfb5555c97b9ac98734c40f59ee2
#
_entry.id   dc4fdfb5555c97b9ac98734c40f59ee2
#
_cell.length_a   1.000
_cell.length_b   1.000
_cell.length_c   1.000
_cell.angle_alpha   90.00
_cell.angle_beta   90.00
_cell.angle_gamma   90.00
#
_symmetry.space_group_name_H-M   'P 1'
#
loop_
_entity.id
_entity.type
_entity.pdbx_description
1 polymer ?
#
loop_
_entity_poly.entity_id
_entity_poly.type
_entity_poly.pdbx_seq_one_letter_code
_entity_poly.pdbx_strand_id
1 'polypeptide(L)'
;MSGIYLAGTCQAPFDVGETCAAAAAAAVKAAAVLTRGYVELDPFVAEVDLSKCQGTGSCVEACIAPGALTMTEVEVEGQKVQRAQVNPALCLGCGACVAVCPENAIEVQGWTLKQYEAMVDMILSDEYLESA
;
A
#
# COMPACT_ATOMS: atom_id res chain seq x y z
N MET A 1 -8.91 2.20 5.97
CA MET A 1 -8.17 1.38 6.98
C MET A 1 -9.05 0.21 7.36
N SER A 2 -8.64 -1.00 7.00
CA SER A 2 -9.29 -2.23 7.45
C SER A 2 -8.82 -2.58 8.87
N GLY A 3 -9.74 -3.06 9.72
CA GLY A 3 -9.41 -3.46 11.08
C GLY A 3 -9.78 -2.47 12.19
N ILE A 4 -10.30 -1.29 11.85
CA ILE A 4 -10.81 -0.31 12.81
C ILE A 4 -12.33 -0.27 12.69
N TYR A 5 -13.01 -0.53 13.80
CA TYR A 5 -14.48 -0.55 13.88
C TYR A 5 -14.93 0.45 14.93
N LEU A 6 -15.79 1.37 14.53
CA LEU A 6 -16.36 2.38 15.41
C LEU A 6 -17.64 1.84 16.06
N ALA A 7 -17.86 2.18 17.33
CA ALA A 7 -19.06 1.83 18.06
C ALA A 7 -19.47 2.95 19.04
N GLY A 8 -20.77 3.07 19.29
CA GLY A 8 -21.30 4.03 20.24
C GLY A 8 -21.37 5.47 19.74
N THR A 9 -21.35 6.41 20.66
CA THR A 9 -21.57 7.84 20.39
C THR A 9 -20.50 8.54 19.56
N CYS A 10 -19.37 7.87 19.28
CA CYS A 10 -18.36 8.37 18.34
C CYS A 10 -18.82 8.34 16.87
N GLN A 11 -19.88 7.60 16.54
CA GLN A 11 -20.47 7.57 15.19
C GLN A 11 -21.54 8.64 15.01
N ALA A 12 -22.45 8.77 15.99
CA ALA A 12 -23.56 9.68 16.00
C ALA A 12 -24.12 9.82 17.43
N PRO A 13 -24.99 10.80 17.71
CA PRO A 13 -25.71 10.88 18.97
C PRO A 13 -26.72 9.72 19.06
N PHE A 14 -26.30 8.64 19.72
CA PHE A 14 -27.10 7.43 19.95
C PHE A 14 -27.67 7.38 21.37
N ASP A 15 -28.85 6.78 21.51
CA ASP A 15 -29.35 6.33 22.79
C ASP A 15 -28.63 5.07 23.29
N VAL A 16 -28.99 4.58 24.48
CA VAL A 16 -28.36 3.41 25.09
C VAL A 16 -28.62 2.15 24.26
N GLY A 17 -29.82 1.97 23.70
CA GLY A 17 -30.20 0.83 22.87
C GLY A 17 -29.44 0.82 21.57
N GLU A 18 -29.36 1.95 20.91
CA GLU A 18 -28.60 2.13 19.67
C GLU A 18 -27.09 1.92 19.89
N THR A 19 -26.57 2.43 21.01
CA THR A 19 -25.14 2.23 21.39
C THR A 19 -24.82 0.75 21.58
N CYS A 20 -25.69 -0.02 22.24
CA CYS A 20 -25.53 -1.46 22.41
C CYS A 20 -25.59 -2.21 21.06
N ALA A 21 -26.52 -1.80 20.19
CA ALA A 21 -26.63 -2.39 18.85
C ALA A 21 -25.41 -2.10 17.99
N ALA A 22 -24.89 -0.85 18.04
CA ALA A 22 -23.66 -0.46 17.33
C ALA A 22 -22.43 -1.23 17.83
N ALA A 23 -22.33 -1.44 19.14
CA ALA A 23 -21.25 -2.23 19.74
C ALA A 23 -21.30 -3.70 19.29
N ALA A 24 -22.49 -4.31 19.29
CA ALA A 24 -22.69 -5.69 18.80
C ALA A 24 -22.32 -5.80 17.30
N ALA A 25 -22.74 -4.84 16.48
CA ALA A 25 -22.41 -4.81 15.06
C ALA A 25 -20.88 -4.68 14.81
N ALA A 26 -20.19 -3.84 15.58
CA ALA A 26 -18.75 -3.69 15.52
C ALA A 26 -18.02 -5.00 15.92
N ALA A 27 -18.48 -5.66 16.99
CA ALA A 27 -17.96 -6.92 17.44
C ALA A 27 -18.13 -8.04 16.39
N VAL A 28 -19.29 -8.13 15.75
CA VAL A 28 -19.55 -9.11 14.67
C VAL A 28 -18.67 -8.85 13.46
N LYS A 29 -18.48 -7.59 13.05
CA LYS A 29 -17.56 -7.24 11.95
C LYS A 29 -16.11 -7.63 12.27
N ALA A 30 -15.64 -7.36 13.49
CA ALA A 30 -14.32 -7.77 13.93
C ALA A 30 -14.16 -9.29 13.95
N ALA A 31 -15.14 -10.02 14.50
CA ALA A 31 -15.15 -11.47 14.52
C ALA A 31 -15.14 -12.07 13.10
N ALA A 32 -15.85 -11.48 12.15
CA ALA A 32 -15.88 -11.94 10.75
C ALA A 32 -14.50 -11.90 10.08
N VAL A 33 -13.65 -10.91 10.43
CA VAL A 33 -12.27 -10.85 9.93
C VAL A 33 -11.40 -11.88 10.64
N LEU A 34 -11.50 -11.98 11.97
CA LEU A 34 -10.68 -12.89 12.78
C LEU A 34 -10.96 -14.36 12.47
N THR A 35 -12.22 -14.72 12.20
CA THR A 35 -12.61 -16.12 11.87
C THR A 35 -12.10 -16.58 10.52
N ARG A 36 -11.75 -15.70 9.60
CA ARG A 36 -11.13 -16.07 8.32
C ARG A 36 -9.72 -16.62 8.50
N GLY A 37 -9.01 -16.25 9.58
CA GLY A 37 -7.63 -16.65 9.84
C GLY A 37 -6.58 -16.03 8.92
N TYR A 38 -6.98 -15.21 7.97
CA TYR A 38 -6.11 -14.44 7.07
C TYR A 38 -6.71 -13.07 6.79
N VAL A 39 -5.87 -12.12 6.43
CA VAL A 39 -6.25 -10.77 6.00
C VAL A 39 -5.76 -10.59 4.58
N GLU A 40 -6.65 -10.18 3.68
CA GLU A 40 -6.25 -9.74 2.34
C GLU A 40 -5.55 -8.39 2.47
N LEU A 41 -4.31 -8.32 1.99
CA LEU A 41 -3.55 -7.08 1.98
C LEU A 41 -4.02 -6.22 0.81
N ASP A 42 -3.89 -4.90 1.00
CA ASP A 42 -4.13 -3.95 -0.08
C ASP A 42 -3.14 -4.24 -1.23
N PRO A 43 -3.59 -4.33 -2.49
CA PRO A 43 -2.71 -4.54 -3.62
C PRO A 43 -1.74 -3.36 -3.88
N PHE A 44 -2.03 -2.18 -3.33
CA PHE A 44 -1.21 -0.99 -3.50
C PHE A 44 0.00 -1.00 -2.57
N VAL A 45 0.95 -1.88 -2.84
CA VAL A 45 2.22 -1.99 -2.11
C VAL A 45 3.39 -1.69 -3.03
N ALA A 46 4.48 -1.21 -2.46
CA ALA A 46 5.70 -0.99 -3.21
C ALA A 46 6.32 -2.34 -3.62
N GLU A 47 6.87 -2.39 -4.81
CA GLU A 47 7.66 -3.51 -5.33
C GLU A 47 9.02 -3.02 -5.78
N VAL A 48 10.06 -3.80 -5.50
CA VAL A 48 11.45 -3.45 -5.83
C VAL A 48 11.94 -4.34 -6.97
N ASP A 49 12.36 -3.74 -8.06
CA ASP A 49 13.09 -4.42 -9.11
C ASP A 49 14.54 -4.61 -8.67
N LEU A 50 14.87 -5.85 -8.27
CA LEU A 50 16.19 -6.20 -7.77
C LEU A 50 17.28 -6.07 -8.84
N SER A 51 16.92 -6.08 -10.11
CA SER A 51 17.90 -5.93 -11.22
C SER A 51 18.39 -4.49 -11.34
N LYS A 52 17.54 -3.51 -11.03
CA LYS A 52 17.85 -2.07 -11.08
C LYS A 52 18.33 -1.52 -9.74
N CYS A 53 17.89 -2.14 -8.63
CA CYS A 53 18.23 -1.64 -7.30
C CYS A 53 19.74 -1.71 -7.06
N GLN A 54 20.37 -0.59 -6.71
CA GLN A 54 21.79 -0.50 -6.38
C GLN A 54 22.08 -0.50 -4.87
N GLY A 55 21.04 -0.59 -4.03
CA GLY A 55 21.22 -0.68 -2.58
C GLY A 55 21.61 0.64 -1.90
N THR A 56 21.23 1.78 -2.45
CA THR A 56 21.57 3.11 -1.89
C THR A 56 20.94 3.37 -0.51
N GLY A 57 19.84 2.69 -0.16
CA GLY A 57 19.16 2.85 1.13
C GLY A 57 18.24 4.07 1.26
N SER A 58 18.25 5.02 0.33
CA SER A 58 17.43 6.24 0.38
C SER A 58 15.92 5.95 0.52
N CYS A 59 15.45 4.87 -0.07
CA CYS A 59 14.06 4.43 0.05
C CYS A 59 13.68 4.00 1.47
N VAL A 60 14.62 3.44 2.23
CA VAL A 60 14.40 3.04 3.63
C VAL A 60 14.32 4.28 4.52
N GLU A 61 15.19 5.28 4.30
CA GLU A 61 15.19 6.54 5.05
C GLU A 61 13.91 7.36 4.79
N ALA A 62 13.40 7.35 3.56
CA ALA A 62 12.18 8.06 3.18
C ALA A 62 10.90 7.33 3.60
N CYS A 63 10.98 6.08 4.04
CA CYS A 63 9.80 5.29 4.39
C CYS A 63 9.17 5.80 5.68
N ILE A 64 7.89 6.22 5.58
CA ILE A 64 7.11 6.70 6.74
C ILE A 64 6.55 5.56 7.61
N ALA A 65 6.57 4.33 7.11
CA ALA A 65 6.09 3.14 7.83
C ALA A 65 7.29 2.37 8.38
N PRO A 66 7.54 2.36 9.69
CA PRO A 66 8.69 1.68 10.28
C PRO A 66 8.68 0.17 9.94
N GLY A 67 9.79 -0.32 9.42
CA GLY A 67 9.94 -1.74 9.08
C GLY A 67 9.27 -2.21 7.80
N ALA A 68 8.58 -1.32 7.06
CA ALA A 68 7.99 -1.66 5.77
C ALA A 68 9.03 -1.84 4.65
N LEU A 69 10.15 -1.12 4.75
CA LEU A 69 11.31 -1.25 3.88
C LEU A 69 12.54 -1.55 4.72
N THR A 70 13.29 -2.56 4.34
CA THR A 70 14.54 -2.97 5.00
C THR A 70 15.61 -3.27 3.97
N MET A 71 16.88 -3.11 4.35
CA MET A 71 18.00 -3.54 3.52
C MET A 71 18.31 -5.01 3.86
N THR A 72 18.35 -5.84 2.86
CA THR A 72 18.63 -7.29 2.99
C THR A 72 19.75 -7.69 2.05
N GLU A 73 20.59 -8.62 2.50
CA GLU A 73 21.62 -9.22 1.65
C GLU A 73 20.96 -10.23 0.68
N VAL A 74 21.11 -9.98 -0.59
CA VAL A 74 20.62 -10.86 -1.66
C VAL A 74 21.82 -11.31 -2.50
N GLU A 75 21.86 -12.57 -2.86
CA GLU A 75 22.85 -13.08 -3.80
C GLU A 75 22.41 -12.79 -5.24
N VAL A 76 23.13 -11.89 -5.90
CA VAL A 76 22.94 -11.58 -7.32
C VAL A 76 24.23 -11.99 -8.05
N GLU A 77 24.12 -12.89 -9.01
CA GLU A 77 25.26 -13.39 -9.81
C GLU A 77 26.46 -13.91 -8.97
N GLY A 78 26.18 -14.52 -7.80
CA GLY A 78 27.21 -15.07 -6.92
C GLY A 78 27.91 -14.04 -6.02
N GLN A 79 27.46 -12.78 -6.02
CA GLN A 79 27.94 -11.74 -5.12
C GLN A 79 26.85 -11.37 -4.11
N LYS A 80 27.23 -11.22 -2.84
CA LYS A 80 26.33 -10.72 -1.80
C LYS A 80 26.24 -9.20 -1.90
N VAL A 81 25.08 -8.70 -2.28
CA VAL A 81 24.80 -7.28 -2.41
C VAL A 81 23.61 -6.91 -1.55
N GLN A 82 23.63 -5.70 -1.00
CA GLN A 82 22.49 -5.20 -0.26
C GLN A 82 21.43 -4.67 -1.23
N ARG A 83 20.18 -5.10 -1.02
CA ARG A 83 19.02 -4.66 -1.78
C ARG A 83 17.88 -4.31 -0.84
N ALA A 84 17.03 -3.39 -1.26
CA ALA A 84 15.83 -3.05 -0.52
C ALA A 84 14.80 -4.18 -0.66
N GLN A 85 14.16 -4.54 0.45
CA GLN A 85 13.07 -5.50 0.50
C GLN A 85 11.85 -4.85 1.15
N VAL A 86 10.69 -5.07 0.56
CA VAL A 86 9.41 -4.55 1.06
C VAL A 86 8.71 -5.62 1.88
N ASN A 87 8.18 -5.21 3.04
CA ASN A 87 7.21 -6.00 3.77
C ASN A 87 5.80 -5.52 3.38
N PRO A 88 5.05 -6.28 2.59
CA PRO A 88 3.74 -5.85 2.08
C PRO A 88 2.71 -5.65 3.19
N ALA A 89 2.88 -6.33 4.33
CA ALA A 89 1.96 -6.19 5.47
C ALA A 89 2.09 -4.84 6.20
N LEU A 90 3.23 -4.17 6.08
CA LEU A 90 3.50 -2.87 6.71
C LEU A 90 3.49 -1.72 5.72
N CYS A 91 3.57 -2.02 4.42
CA CYS A 91 3.60 -1.00 3.38
C CYS A 91 2.26 -0.27 3.29
N LEU A 92 2.30 1.06 3.28
CA LEU A 92 1.11 1.92 3.16
C LEU A 92 0.82 2.34 1.71
N GLY A 93 1.63 1.93 0.74
CA GLY A 93 1.47 2.31 -0.66
C GLY A 93 1.59 3.81 -0.94
N CYS A 94 2.26 4.57 -0.07
CA CYS A 94 2.31 6.04 -0.14
C CYS A 94 3.20 6.60 -1.27
N GLY A 95 4.06 5.78 -1.90
CA GLY A 95 4.94 6.17 -3.00
C GLY A 95 6.16 7.00 -2.64
N ALA A 96 6.41 7.35 -1.37
CA ALA A 96 7.56 8.14 -0.96
C ALA A 96 8.91 7.52 -1.38
N CYS A 97 9.01 6.18 -1.30
CA CYS A 97 10.19 5.43 -1.74
C CYS A 97 10.42 5.50 -3.26
N VAL A 98 9.37 5.65 -4.06
CA VAL A 98 9.46 5.79 -5.53
C VAL A 98 10.10 7.13 -5.88
N ALA A 99 9.66 8.22 -5.23
CA ALA A 99 10.13 9.57 -5.50
C ALA A 99 11.63 9.78 -5.21
N VAL A 100 12.19 9.02 -4.27
CA VAL A 100 13.61 9.19 -3.86
C VAL A 100 14.55 8.16 -4.48
N CYS A 101 14.05 7.21 -5.26
CA CYS A 101 14.88 6.19 -5.88
C CYS A 101 15.59 6.72 -7.12
N PRO A 102 16.93 6.88 -7.12
CA PRO A 102 17.66 7.44 -8.26
C PRO A 102 17.66 6.49 -9.49
N GLU A 103 17.48 5.20 -9.26
CA GLU A 103 17.52 4.17 -10.30
C GLU A 103 16.12 3.79 -10.81
N ASN A 104 15.06 4.44 -10.32
CA ASN A 104 13.67 4.07 -10.61
C ASN A 104 13.42 2.55 -10.44
N ALA A 105 14.01 1.98 -9.40
CA ALA A 105 13.95 0.55 -9.10
C ALA A 105 12.74 0.17 -8.23
N ILE A 106 11.92 1.14 -7.83
CA ILE A 106 10.76 0.91 -6.96
C ILE A 106 9.53 1.50 -7.63
N GLU A 107 8.47 0.73 -7.66
CA GLU A 107 7.14 1.18 -8.14
C GLU A 107 6.07 0.75 -7.13
N VAL A 108 4.96 1.47 -7.08
CA VAL A 108 3.77 1.04 -6.32
C VAL A 108 2.86 0.27 -7.26
N GLN A 109 2.55 -0.97 -6.91
CA GLN A 109 1.66 -1.81 -7.69
C GLN A 109 0.26 -1.18 -7.78
N GLY A 110 -0.35 -1.26 -8.95
CA GLY A 110 -1.64 -0.60 -9.23
C GLY A 110 -1.57 0.91 -9.51
N TRP A 111 -0.42 1.54 -9.26
CA TRP A 111 -0.17 2.99 -9.46
C TRP A 111 1.19 3.22 -10.13
N THR A 112 1.48 2.50 -11.22
CA THR A 112 2.73 2.66 -11.95
C THR A 112 2.69 3.88 -12.86
N LEU A 113 3.86 4.47 -13.14
CA LEU A 113 3.96 5.62 -14.05
C LEU A 113 3.36 5.33 -15.42
N LYS A 114 3.56 4.12 -15.94
CA LYS A 114 2.99 3.68 -17.23
C LYS A 114 1.46 3.68 -17.24
N GLN A 115 0.82 3.39 -16.09
CA GLN A 115 -0.64 3.46 -15.98
C GLN A 115 -1.11 4.90 -16.05
N TYR A 116 -0.41 5.85 -15.41
CA TYR A 116 -0.72 7.27 -15.53
C TYR A 116 -0.51 7.80 -16.94
N GLU A 117 0.59 7.44 -17.59
CA GLU A 117 0.85 7.80 -18.98
C GLU A 117 -0.27 7.31 -19.89
N ALA A 118 -0.65 6.03 -19.77
CA ALA A 118 -1.76 5.47 -20.55
C ALA A 118 -3.12 6.17 -20.29
N MET A 119 -3.37 6.60 -19.04
CA MET A 119 -4.57 7.38 -18.70
C MET A 119 -4.55 8.75 -19.35
N VAL A 120 -3.41 9.44 -19.35
CA VAL A 120 -3.24 10.76 -19.99
C VAL A 120 -3.39 10.64 -21.50
N ASP A 121 -2.75 9.64 -22.11
CA ASP A 121 -2.84 9.39 -23.55
C ASP A 121 -4.28 9.12 -23.98
N MET A 122 -5.03 8.36 -23.17
CA MET A 122 -6.45 8.08 -23.43
C MET A 122 -7.30 9.37 -23.38
N ILE A 123 -7.07 10.23 -22.39
CA ILE A 123 -7.81 11.49 -22.22
C ILE A 123 -7.49 12.47 -23.38
N LEU A 124 -6.26 12.44 -23.86
CA LEU A 124 -5.79 13.33 -24.94
C LEU A 124 -6.05 12.73 -26.34
N SER A 125 -6.57 11.51 -26.44
CA SER A 125 -6.90 10.92 -27.74
C SER A 125 -8.08 11.66 -28.40
N ASP A 126 -7.97 11.92 -29.70
CA ASP A 126 -9.01 12.62 -30.47
C ASP A 126 -10.36 11.90 -30.38
N GLU A 127 -10.35 10.59 -30.26
CA GLU A 127 -11.56 9.75 -30.14
C GLU A 127 -12.38 10.08 -28.87
N TYR A 128 -11.70 10.43 -27.76
CA TYR A 128 -12.38 10.83 -26.54
C TYR A 128 -12.91 12.26 -26.59
N LEU A 129 -12.15 13.16 -27.23
CA LEU A 129 -12.52 14.57 -27.38
C LEU A 129 -13.71 14.76 -28.34
N GLU A 130 -13.87 13.89 -29.34
CA GLU A 130 -15.01 13.92 -30.26
C GLU A 130 -16.29 13.32 -29.64
N SER A 131 -16.20 12.52 -28.59
CA SER A 131 -17.33 11.88 -27.92
C SER A 131 -17.91 12.66 -26.72
N ALA A 132 -17.21 13.68 -26.25
CA ALA A 132 -17.59 14.54 -25.12
C ALA A 132 -18.30 15.82 -25.56
#